data_ef3ef36f64a6fe63733faccd04a48473
#
_entry.id   ef3ef36f64a6fe63733faccd04a48473
#
_cell.length_a   1.000
_cell.length_b   1.000
_cell.length_c   1.000
_cell.angle_alpha   90.00
_cell.angle_beta   90.00
_cell.angle_gamma   90.00
#
_symmetry.space_group_name_H-M   'P 1'
#
loop_
_entity.id
_entity.type
_entity.pdbx_description
1 polymer ?
#
loop_
_entity_poly.entity_id
_entity_poly.type
_entity_poly.pdbx_seq_one_letter_code
_entity_poly.pdbx_strand_id
1 'polypeptide(L)'
;MNYIEYSILSVYALASFALAVYGFHCYLMIILFLKRQKSKRKEIQESIDSYHEKTKESDFPFVTIQLPFYNEKSVVERVIFSAAAIDYPKDKFEIQILDDSTDETIEIVDLLLPKLKELKVNVSVIRRQNRQEFKAGALANGMKVAKGDILAIFDADFIIPPYFLKRAVPLLVADPKNACVQGRWGHINSQDNWLTKAQ
;
A
#
# COMPACT_ATOMS: atom_id res chain seq x y z
N MET A 1 26.87 -14.19 48.99
CA MET A 1 26.12 -14.52 47.77
C MET A 1 26.52 -15.94 47.38
N ASN A 2 25.53 -16.78 47.11
CA ASN A 2 25.79 -18.14 46.64
C ASN A 2 25.85 -18.17 45.09
N TYR A 3 26.26 -19.30 44.50
CA TYR A 3 26.41 -19.43 43.06
C TYR A 3 25.11 -19.10 42.27
N ILE A 4 23.97 -19.37 42.89
CA ILE A 4 22.64 -19.13 42.27
C ILE A 4 22.39 -17.61 42.18
N GLU A 5 22.71 -16.86 43.22
CA GLU A 5 22.57 -15.40 43.25
C GLU A 5 23.46 -14.71 42.21
N TYR A 6 24.71 -15.17 42.06
CA TYR A 6 25.61 -14.68 40.99
C TYR A 6 25.08 -15.01 39.60
N SER A 7 24.53 -16.20 39.39
CA SER A 7 23.95 -16.57 38.09
C SER A 7 22.75 -15.69 37.75
N ILE A 8 21.84 -15.46 38.69
CA ILE A 8 20.67 -14.61 38.50
C ILE A 8 21.12 -13.17 38.20
N LEU A 9 22.07 -12.63 38.94
CA LEU A 9 22.60 -11.29 38.75
C LEU A 9 23.26 -11.12 37.36
N SER A 10 24.00 -12.15 36.92
CA SER A 10 24.65 -12.16 35.60
C SER A 10 23.62 -12.16 34.46
N VAL A 11 22.59 -12.98 34.56
CA VAL A 11 21.48 -13.00 33.56
C VAL A 11 20.76 -11.68 33.53
N TYR A 12 20.45 -11.11 34.70
CA TYR A 12 19.80 -9.79 34.79
C TYR A 12 20.67 -8.69 34.17
N ALA A 13 21.97 -8.66 34.48
CA ALA A 13 22.89 -7.67 33.94
C ALA A 13 22.99 -7.79 32.39
N LEU A 14 23.07 -9.03 31.86
CA LEU A 14 23.11 -9.27 30.43
C LEU A 14 21.83 -8.82 29.72
N ALA A 15 20.67 -9.16 30.30
CA ALA A 15 19.37 -8.72 29.77
C ALA A 15 19.24 -7.20 29.79
N SER A 16 19.62 -6.56 30.89
CA SER A 16 19.60 -5.10 31.01
C SER A 16 20.53 -4.42 30.02
N PHE A 17 21.71 -4.97 29.80
CA PHE A 17 22.65 -4.47 28.78
C PHE A 17 22.08 -4.61 27.37
N ALA A 18 21.49 -5.76 27.03
CA ALA A 18 20.85 -5.96 25.73
C ALA A 18 19.71 -4.97 25.48
N LEU A 19 18.86 -4.72 26.49
CA LEU A 19 17.80 -3.71 26.42
C LEU A 19 18.35 -2.29 26.27
N ALA A 20 19.44 -1.97 26.95
CA ALA A 20 20.09 -0.65 26.81
C ALA A 20 20.64 -0.42 25.39
N VAL A 21 21.29 -1.45 24.82
CA VAL A 21 21.79 -1.39 23.43
C VAL A 21 20.62 -1.22 22.45
N TYR A 22 19.55 -1.97 22.64
CA TYR A 22 18.34 -1.84 21.81
C TYR A 22 17.71 -0.44 21.93
N GLY A 23 17.57 0.07 23.15
CA GLY A 23 17.06 1.42 23.37
C GLY A 23 17.92 2.50 22.70
N PHE A 24 19.26 2.40 22.83
CA PHE A 24 20.19 3.29 22.14
C PHE A 24 20.03 3.24 20.61
N HIS A 25 19.88 2.03 20.06
CA HIS A 25 19.63 1.85 18.64
C HIS A 25 18.34 2.57 18.19
N CYS A 26 17.24 2.46 18.95
CA CYS A 26 16.00 3.16 18.65
C CYS A 26 16.19 4.69 18.63
N TYR A 27 16.89 5.24 19.61
CA TYR A 27 17.20 6.68 19.63
C TYR A 27 18.05 7.11 18.45
N LEU A 28 19.06 6.33 18.09
CA LEU A 28 19.90 6.59 16.93
C LEU A 28 19.07 6.64 15.64
N MET A 29 18.16 5.66 15.44
CA MET A 29 17.27 5.62 14.29
C MET A 29 16.35 6.85 14.22
N ILE A 30 15.78 7.27 15.35
CA ILE A 30 14.96 8.49 15.44
C ILE A 30 15.76 9.72 15.01
N ILE A 31 16.97 9.89 15.54
CA ILE A 31 17.84 11.04 15.23
C ILE A 31 18.21 11.05 13.72
N LEU A 32 18.59 9.90 13.17
CA LEU A 32 18.91 9.76 11.76
C LEU A 32 17.70 10.07 10.86
N PHE A 33 16.53 9.56 11.25
CA PHE A 33 15.27 9.85 10.55
C PHE A 33 14.97 11.35 10.52
N LEU A 34 14.99 12.01 11.70
CA LEU A 34 14.69 13.44 11.81
C LEU A 34 15.68 14.31 11.01
N LYS A 35 16.98 13.95 11.04
CA LYS A 35 18.00 14.66 10.25
C LYS A 35 17.80 14.54 8.75
N ARG A 36 17.42 13.36 8.27
CA ARG A 36 17.33 13.08 6.82
C ARG A 36 15.95 13.35 6.23
N GLN A 37 14.90 13.37 7.03
CA GLN A 37 13.52 13.47 6.56
C GLN A 37 13.27 14.69 5.67
N LYS A 38 13.74 15.88 6.09
CA LYS A 38 13.50 17.12 5.33
C LYS A 38 14.19 17.11 3.96
N SER A 39 15.46 16.69 3.94
CA SER A 39 16.23 16.61 2.70
C SER A 39 15.65 15.58 1.73
N LYS A 40 15.30 14.40 2.23
CA LYS A 40 14.70 13.34 1.41
C LYS A 40 13.31 13.69 0.89
N ARG A 41 12.49 14.36 1.67
CA ARG A 41 11.18 14.85 1.19
C ARG A 41 11.33 15.85 0.05
N LYS A 42 12.32 16.74 0.12
CA LYS A 42 12.59 17.71 -0.92
C LYS A 42 13.07 17.01 -2.20
N GLU A 43 14.05 16.10 -2.09
CA GLU A 43 14.56 15.30 -3.20
C GLU A 43 13.43 14.49 -3.90
N ILE A 44 12.56 13.86 -3.12
CA ILE A 44 11.40 13.11 -3.64
C ILE A 44 10.45 14.06 -4.39
N GLN A 45 10.14 15.23 -3.83
CA GLN A 45 9.24 16.18 -4.48
C GLN A 45 9.83 16.72 -5.78
N GLU A 46 11.12 17.10 -5.78
CA GLU A 46 11.83 17.54 -6.98
C GLU A 46 11.85 16.47 -8.09
N SER A 47 12.00 15.20 -7.71
CA SER A 47 11.93 14.08 -8.65
C SER A 47 10.54 13.94 -9.28
N ILE A 48 9.48 14.06 -8.48
CA ILE A 48 8.09 14.00 -8.95
C ILE A 48 7.80 15.18 -9.89
N ASP A 49 8.16 16.39 -9.48
CA ASP A 49 7.92 17.61 -10.26
C ASP A 49 8.65 17.55 -11.60
N SER A 50 9.93 17.16 -11.60
CA SER A 50 10.73 16.98 -12.81
C SER A 50 10.17 15.92 -13.77
N TYR A 51 9.56 14.85 -13.25
CA TYR A 51 8.89 13.86 -14.08
C TYR A 51 7.67 14.47 -14.79
N HIS A 52 6.81 15.17 -14.06
CA HIS A 52 5.61 15.78 -14.62
C HIS A 52 5.90 16.93 -15.59
N GLU A 53 7.00 17.66 -15.40
CA GLU A 53 7.44 18.68 -16.35
C GLU A 53 7.93 18.10 -17.68
N LYS A 54 8.57 16.92 -17.63
CA LYS A 54 9.19 16.28 -18.81
C LYS A 54 8.29 15.29 -19.53
N THR A 55 7.29 14.74 -18.86
CA THR A 55 6.47 13.64 -19.37
C THR A 55 5.04 14.09 -19.58
N LYS A 56 4.53 13.97 -20.80
CA LYS A 56 3.13 14.25 -21.11
C LYS A 56 2.24 13.13 -20.55
N GLU A 57 1.00 13.45 -20.23
CA GLU A 57 0.03 12.43 -19.73
C GLU A 57 -0.18 11.29 -20.72
N SER A 58 -0.07 11.56 -22.05
CA SER A 58 -0.10 10.51 -23.09
C SER A 58 1.00 9.46 -22.95
N ASP A 59 2.13 9.84 -22.34
CA ASP A 59 3.32 9.01 -22.22
C ASP A 59 3.42 8.34 -20.84
N PHE A 60 2.43 8.54 -19.99
CA PHE A 60 2.35 7.87 -18.70
C PHE A 60 2.24 6.35 -18.88
N PRO A 61 2.95 5.54 -18.07
CA PRO A 61 2.86 4.09 -18.15
C PRO A 61 1.45 3.61 -17.79
N PHE A 62 1.07 2.47 -18.37
CA PHE A 62 -0.20 1.84 -18.04
C PHE A 62 -0.10 1.12 -16.69
N VAL A 63 -1.06 1.33 -15.82
CA VAL A 63 -1.09 0.77 -14.46
C VAL A 63 -2.27 -0.18 -14.30
N THR A 64 -2.04 -1.38 -13.81
CA THR A 64 -3.09 -2.29 -13.35
C THR A 64 -3.24 -2.16 -11.83
N ILE A 65 -4.39 -1.68 -11.38
CA ILE A 65 -4.74 -1.61 -9.95
C ILE A 65 -5.39 -2.94 -9.56
N GLN A 66 -4.80 -3.65 -8.60
CA GLN A 66 -5.32 -4.92 -8.10
C GLN A 66 -5.92 -4.74 -6.70
N LEU A 67 -7.20 -5.11 -6.57
CA LEU A 67 -7.97 -5.05 -5.33
C LEU A 67 -8.38 -6.48 -4.92
N PRO A 68 -7.59 -7.18 -4.09
CA PRO A 68 -7.94 -8.52 -3.62
C PRO A 68 -8.95 -8.46 -2.48
N PHE A 69 -10.08 -9.18 -2.64
CA PHE A 69 -11.18 -9.24 -1.67
C PHE A 69 -11.44 -10.65 -1.18
N TYR A 70 -11.82 -10.76 0.09
CA TYR A 70 -12.41 -11.97 0.67
C TYR A 70 -13.32 -11.61 1.85
N ASN A 71 -14.65 -11.62 1.61
CA ASN A 71 -15.67 -11.35 2.61
C ASN A 71 -15.53 -9.97 3.28
N GLU A 72 -15.35 -8.93 2.46
CA GLU A 72 -15.05 -7.55 2.86
C GLU A 72 -16.24 -6.59 2.62
N LYS A 73 -17.48 -7.08 2.82
CA LYS A 73 -18.74 -6.36 2.51
C LYS A 73 -18.81 -4.93 3.07
N SER A 74 -18.18 -4.67 4.23
CA SER A 74 -18.25 -3.37 4.91
C SER A 74 -17.37 -2.29 4.28
N VAL A 75 -16.38 -2.66 3.47
CA VAL A 75 -15.32 -1.74 2.97
C VAL A 75 -15.16 -1.78 1.45
N VAL A 76 -15.66 -2.83 0.79
CA VAL A 76 -15.47 -3.07 -0.64
C VAL A 76 -15.92 -1.91 -1.52
N GLU A 77 -17.09 -1.33 -1.26
CA GLU A 77 -17.61 -0.20 -2.02
C GLU A 77 -16.66 1.02 -1.92
N ARG A 78 -16.20 1.31 -0.72
CA ARG A 78 -15.31 2.45 -0.45
C ARG A 78 -13.99 2.36 -1.20
N VAL A 79 -13.31 1.19 -1.16
CA VAL A 79 -12.02 1.03 -1.83
C VAL A 79 -12.17 1.04 -3.36
N ILE A 80 -13.22 0.44 -3.90
CA ILE A 80 -13.51 0.46 -5.34
C ILE A 80 -13.72 1.89 -5.85
N PHE A 81 -14.56 2.69 -5.16
CA PHE A 81 -14.76 4.09 -5.55
C PHE A 81 -13.51 4.94 -5.34
N SER A 82 -12.71 4.69 -4.30
CA SER A 82 -11.44 5.41 -4.13
C SER A 82 -10.44 5.09 -5.25
N ALA A 83 -10.40 3.85 -5.73
CA ALA A 83 -9.60 3.46 -6.88
C ALA A 83 -10.12 4.11 -8.18
N ALA A 84 -11.45 4.15 -8.37
CA ALA A 84 -12.07 4.80 -9.53
C ALA A 84 -11.86 6.32 -9.55
N ALA A 85 -11.69 6.94 -8.39
CA ALA A 85 -11.47 8.38 -8.22
C ALA A 85 -9.99 8.80 -8.34
N ILE A 86 -9.08 7.86 -8.65
CA ILE A 86 -7.66 8.18 -8.85
C ILE A 86 -7.49 9.21 -9.96
N ASP A 87 -6.70 10.24 -9.67
CA ASP A 87 -6.29 11.27 -10.61
C ASP A 87 -5.12 10.76 -11.48
N TYR A 88 -5.49 9.99 -12.50
CA TYR A 88 -4.61 9.44 -13.52
C TYR A 88 -5.38 9.33 -14.83
N PRO A 89 -4.78 9.45 -16.03
CA PRO A 89 -5.51 9.35 -17.29
C PRO A 89 -6.31 8.07 -17.38
N LYS A 90 -7.60 8.15 -17.68
CA LYS A 90 -8.54 7.02 -17.64
C LYS A 90 -8.22 5.91 -18.64
N ASP A 91 -7.50 6.23 -19.71
CA ASP A 91 -6.99 5.32 -20.71
C ASP A 91 -5.63 4.71 -20.33
N LYS A 92 -5.05 5.10 -19.18
CA LYS A 92 -3.74 4.67 -18.70
C LYS A 92 -3.80 3.80 -17.45
N PHE A 93 -4.97 3.38 -17.03
CA PHE A 93 -5.10 2.39 -15.95
C PHE A 93 -6.33 1.51 -16.11
N GLU A 94 -6.29 0.36 -15.47
CA GLU A 94 -7.42 -0.52 -15.25
C GLU A 94 -7.51 -0.94 -13.78
N ILE A 95 -8.71 -1.32 -13.35
CA ILE A 95 -8.96 -1.88 -12.02
C ILE A 95 -9.31 -3.36 -12.18
N GLN A 96 -8.56 -4.23 -11.54
CA GLN A 96 -8.87 -5.64 -11.39
C GLN A 96 -9.41 -5.90 -9.98
N ILE A 97 -10.67 -6.23 -9.87
CA ILE A 97 -11.30 -6.70 -8.64
C ILE A 97 -11.06 -8.21 -8.57
N LEU A 98 -10.19 -8.63 -7.64
CA LEU A 98 -9.84 -10.04 -7.44
C LEU A 98 -10.69 -10.59 -6.30
N ASP A 99 -11.89 -11.08 -6.65
CA ASP A 99 -12.93 -11.41 -5.68
C ASP A 99 -12.98 -12.91 -5.41
N ASP A 100 -12.46 -13.32 -4.26
CA ASP A 100 -12.50 -14.69 -3.74
C ASP A 100 -13.63 -14.87 -2.68
N SER A 101 -14.56 -13.93 -2.57
CA SER A 101 -15.58 -13.89 -1.54
C SER A 101 -16.61 -15.03 -1.70
N THR A 102 -17.28 -15.34 -0.58
CA THR A 102 -18.33 -16.35 -0.49
C THR A 102 -19.58 -15.81 0.22
N ASP A 103 -19.59 -14.53 0.56
CA ASP A 103 -20.67 -13.81 1.23
C ASP A 103 -21.29 -12.72 0.33
N GLU A 104 -22.07 -11.81 0.88
CA GLU A 104 -22.75 -10.71 0.18
C GLU A 104 -21.80 -9.74 -0.54
N THR A 105 -20.50 -9.83 -0.30
CA THR A 105 -19.49 -9.04 -1.03
C THR A 105 -19.61 -9.22 -2.54
N ILE A 106 -19.93 -10.44 -3.00
CA ILE A 106 -20.12 -10.78 -4.43
C ILE A 106 -21.21 -9.90 -5.04
N GLU A 107 -22.38 -9.85 -4.39
CA GLU A 107 -23.53 -9.09 -4.86
C GLU A 107 -23.25 -7.58 -4.87
N ILE A 108 -22.59 -7.09 -3.81
CA ILE A 108 -22.19 -5.69 -3.72
C ILE A 108 -21.27 -5.31 -4.90
N VAL A 109 -20.25 -6.11 -5.18
CA VAL A 109 -19.33 -5.88 -6.32
C VAL A 109 -20.12 -5.83 -7.63
N ASP A 110 -21.01 -6.79 -7.88
CA ASP A 110 -21.78 -6.86 -9.12
C ASP A 110 -22.72 -5.66 -9.30
N LEU A 111 -23.33 -5.17 -8.21
CA LEU A 111 -24.17 -3.97 -8.21
C LEU A 111 -23.41 -2.66 -8.48
N LEU A 112 -22.09 -2.65 -8.22
CA LEU A 112 -21.25 -1.47 -8.49
C LEU A 112 -20.80 -1.35 -9.94
N LEU A 113 -20.74 -2.47 -10.69
CA LEU A 113 -20.19 -2.46 -12.06
C LEU A 113 -20.88 -1.50 -13.02
N PRO A 114 -22.22 -1.34 -13.05
CA PRO A 114 -22.87 -0.35 -13.90
C PRO A 114 -22.41 1.08 -13.61
N LYS A 115 -22.31 1.45 -12.31
CA LYS A 115 -21.86 2.78 -11.87
C LYS A 115 -20.43 3.06 -12.30
N LEU A 116 -19.55 2.05 -12.22
CA LEU A 116 -18.15 2.18 -12.64
C LEU A 116 -18.02 2.37 -14.15
N LYS A 117 -18.88 1.72 -14.95
CA LYS A 117 -18.96 1.95 -16.39
C LYS A 117 -19.36 3.38 -16.75
N GLU A 118 -20.33 3.96 -16.03
CA GLU A 118 -20.72 5.37 -16.19
C GLU A 118 -19.55 6.33 -15.92
N LEU A 119 -18.67 6.00 -14.99
CA LEU A 119 -17.45 6.76 -14.69
C LEU A 119 -16.34 6.56 -15.74
N LYS A 120 -16.59 5.76 -16.78
CA LYS A 120 -15.63 5.44 -17.86
C LYS A 120 -14.32 4.87 -17.35
N VAL A 121 -14.35 4.11 -16.27
CA VAL A 121 -13.20 3.40 -15.71
C VAL A 121 -13.18 1.97 -16.26
N ASN A 122 -12.02 1.52 -16.72
CA ASN A 122 -11.82 0.13 -17.16
C ASN A 122 -11.73 -0.78 -15.93
N VAL A 123 -12.79 -1.56 -15.68
CA VAL A 123 -12.89 -2.45 -14.51
C VAL A 123 -13.16 -3.87 -14.98
N SER A 124 -12.45 -4.82 -14.40
CA SER A 124 -12.67 -6.26 -14.56
C SER A 124 -12.82 -6.95 -13.21
N VAL A 125 -13.73 -7.91 -13.12
CA VAL A 125 -13.88 -8.78 -11.93
C VAL A 125 -13.32 -10.15 -12.28
N ILE A 126 -12.41 -10.63 -11.44
CA ILE A 126 -11.74 -11.91 -11.61
C ILE A 126 -12.07 -12.75 -10.38
N ARG A 127 -12.85 -13.83 -10.59
CA ARG A 127 -13.22 -14.80 -9.57
C ARG A 127 -12.58 -16.15 -9.87
N ARG A 128 -12.14 -16.84 -8.82
CA ARG A 128 -11.52 -18.17 -8.92
C ARG A 128 -12.45 -19.25 -8.42
N GLN A 129 -12.31 -20.46 -8.96
CA GLN A 129 -13.06 -21.62 -8.44
C GLN A 129 -12.56 -22.13 -7.10
N ASN A 130 -11.28 -21.88 -6.78
CA ASN A 130 -10.68 -22.23 -5.51
C ASN A 130 -9.82 -21.07 -4.99
N ARG A 131 -9.65 -21.01 -3.68
CA ARG A 131 -8.88 -19.96 -2.97
C ARG A 131 -7.46 -20.42 -2.66
N GLN A 132 -6.85 -21.22 -3.53
CA GLN A 132 -5.49 -21.70 -3.33
C GLN A 132 -4.51 -20.53 -3.22
N GLU A 133 -3.56 -20.61 -2.28
CA GLU A 133 -2.60 -19.55 -1.97
C GLU A 133 -3.22 -18.21 -1.54
N PHE A 134 -4.50 -18.20 -1.16
CA PHE A 134 -5.20 -17.03 -0.62
C PHE A 134 -4.97 -15.75 -1.47
N LYS A 135 -4.59 -14.63 -0.81
CA LYS A 135 -4.32 -13.35 -1.46
C LYS A 135 -3.21 -13.44 -2.50
N ALA A 136 -2.12 -14.15 -2.22
CA ALA A 136 -1.01 -14.29 -3.16
C ALA A 136 -1.46 -14.98 -4.46
N GLY A 137 -2.26 -16.04 -4.35
CA GLY A 137 -2.84 -16.72 -5.51
C GLY A 137 -3.82 -15.85 -6.30
N ALA A 138 -4.62 -15.00 -5.63
CA ALA A 138 -5.50 -14.05 -6.30
C ALA A 138 -4.69 -13.04 -7.13
N LEU A 139 -3.66 -12.42 -6.53
CA LEU A 139 -2.76 -11.49 -7.20
C LEU A 139 -2.06 -12.15 -8.40
N ALA A 140 -1.49 -13.35 -8.20
CA ALA A 140 -0.82 -14.09 -9.28
C ALA A 140 -1.80 -14.44 -10.42
N ASN A 141 -3.05 -14.76 -10.11
CA ASN A 141 -4.07 -15.01 -11.13
C ASN A 141 -4.43 -13.73 -11.89
N GLY A 142 -4.59 -12.60 -11.21
CA GLY A 142 -4.83 -11.28 -11.82
C GLY A 142 -3.68 -10.85 -12.75
N MET A 143 -2.43 -11.13 -12.37
CA MET A 143 -1.26 -10.81 -13.20
C MET A 143 -1.30 -11.45 -14.59
N LYS A 144 -1.92 -12.63 -14.75
CA LYS A 144 -1.98 -13.33 -16.06
C LYS A 144 -2.75 -12.54 -17.12
N VAL A 145 -3.64 -11.65 -16.70
CA VAL A 145 -4.51 -10.85 -17.57
C VAL A 145 -4.33 -9.34 -17.36
N ALA A 146 -3.37 -8.95 -16.53
CA ALA A 146 -3.01 -7.55 -16.32
C ALA A 146 -2.44 -6.93 -17.59
N LYS A 147 -2.86 -5.71 -17.91
CA LYS A 147 -2.39 -4.97 -19.09
C LYS A 147 -1.25 -4.01 -18.77
N GLY A 148 -1.13 -3.65 -17.49
CA GLY A 148 -0.13 -2.68 -17.04
C GLY A 148 1.23 -3.29 -16.82
N ASP A 149 2.26 -2.54 -17.19
CA ASP A 149 3.65 -2.84 -16.84
C ASP A 149 3.92 -2.58 -15.33
N ILE A 150 3.05 -1.77 -14.72
CA ILE A 150 3.09 -1.43 -13.29
C ILE A 150 1.85 -2.00 -12.62
N LEU A 151 2.07 -2.67 -11.48
CA LEU A 151 0.99 -3.16 -10.63
C LEU A 151 0.89 -2.28 -9.39
N ALA A 152 -0.31 -1.76 -9.11
CA ALA A 152 -0.64 -1.06 -7.88
C ALA A 152 -1.58 -1.94 -7.05
N ILE A 153 -1.15 -2.36 -5.85
CA ILE A 153 -1.91 -3.30 -5.01
C ILE A 153 -2.40 -2.56 -3.77
N PHE A 154 -3.70 -2.64 -3.50
CA PHE A 154 -4.32 -2.04 -2.33
C PHE A 154 -5.19 -3.06 -1.61
N ASP A 155 -5.14 -3.05 -0.28
CA ASP A 155 -6.00 -3.87 0.56
C ASP A 155 -7.43 -3.29 0.60
N ALA A 156 -8.39 -4.13 0.93
CA ALA A 156 -9.81 -3.79 0.91
C ALA A 156 -10.19 -2.64 1.88
N ASP A 157 -9.46 -2.51 2.98
CA ASP A 157 -9.68 -1.51 4.02
C ASP A 157 -9.02 -0.15 3.73
N PHE A 158 -8.26 -0.03 2.64
CA PHE A 158 -7.59 1.22 2.28
C PHE A 158 -8.56 2.27 1.71
N ILE A 159 -8.22 3.54 1.94
CA ILE A 159 -8.71 4.68 1.19
C ILE A 159 -7.55 5.20 0.35
N ILE A 160 -7.67 5.05 -0.96
CA ILE A 160 -6.61 5.41 -1.90
C ILE A 160 -6.67 6.92 -2.16
N PRO A 161 -5.62 7.70 -1.85
CA PRO A 161 -5.60 9.11 -2.17
C PRO A 161 -5.64 9.32 -3.69
N PRO A 162 -6.44 10.26 -4.23
CA PRO A 162 -6.52 10.49 -5.68
C PRO A 162 -5.16 10.71 -6.35
N TYR A 163 -4.25 11.38 -5.68
CA TYR A 163 -2.91 11.70 -6.20
C TYR A 163 -1.90 10.55 -6.09
N PHE A 164 -2.30 9.34 -5.63
CA PHE A 164 -1.37 8.26 -5.32
C PHE A 164 -0.49 7.88 -6.52
N LEU A 165 -1.10 7.57 -7.67
CA LEU A 165 -0.35 7.15 -8.86
C LEU A 165 0.56 8.27 -9.41
N LYS A 166 0.08 9.52 -9.43
CA LYS A 166 0.89 10.68 -9.85
C LYS A 166 2.12 10.89 -8.97
N ARG A 167 2.12 10.39 -7.74
CA ARG A 167 3.30 10.45 -6.86
C ARG A 167 4.15 9.18 -6.88
N ALA A 168 3.54 8.01 -6.98
CA ALA A 168 4.25 6.73 -6.89
C ALA A 168 4.94 6.34 -8.21
N VAL A 169 4.26 6.53 -9.33
CA VAL A 169 4.79 6.16 -10.66
C VAL A 169 6.09 6.89 -10.99
N PRO A 170 6.21 8.22 -10.83
CA PRO A 170 7.47 8.92 -11.08
C PRO A 170 8.66 8.33 -10.30
N LEU A 171 8.44 7.98 -9.03
CA LEU A 171 9.49 7.42 -8.17
C LEU A 171 9.87 5.99 -8.59
N LEU A 172 8.93 5.22 -9.09
CA LEU A 172 9.21 3.87 -9.57
C LEU A 172 10.02 3.89 -10.86
N VAL A 173 9.68 4.76 -11.80
CA VAL A 173 10.33 4.82 -13.11
C VAL A 173 11.61 5.65 -13.11
N ALA A 174 11.88 6.46 -12.09
CA ALA A 174 13.07 7.31 -11.99
C ALA A 174 14.39 6.50 -11.96
N ASP A 175 14.35 5.29 -11.39
CA ASP A 175 15.51 4.39 -11.35
C ASP A 175 15.06 2.97 -11.75
N PRO A 176 15.61 2.40 -12.84
CA PRO A 176 15.31 1.02 -13.25
C PRO A 176 15.62 -0.06 -12.21
N LYS A 177 16.39 0.29 -11.18
CA LYS A 177 16.67 -0.62 -10.05
C LYS A 177 15.57 -0.64 -9.01
N ASN A 178 14.61 0.29 -9.06
CA ASN A 178 13.48 0.31 -8.16
C ASN A 178 12.50 -0.81 -8.54
N ALA A 179 12.44 -1.86 -7.73
CA ALA A 179 11.50 -2.95 -7.92
C ALA A 179 10.09 -2.60 -7.40
N CYS A 180 9.99 -1.72 -6.40
CA CYS A 180 8.71 -1.27 -5.84
C CYS A 180 8.84 0.09 -5.15
N VAL A 181 7.71 0.77 -5.05
CA VAL A 181 7.51 1.98 -4.24
C VAL A 181 6.34 1.73 -3.30
N GLN A 182 6.53 1.96 -2.02
CA GLN A 182 5.49 1.77 -1.01
C GLN A 182 5.05 3.11 -0.44
N GLY A 183 3.73 3.33 -0.40
CA GLY A 183 3.13 4.45 0.31
C GLY A 183 3.26 4.27 1.83
N ARG A 184 3.43 5.38 2.56
CA ARG A 184 3.35 5.35 4.02
C ARG A 184 1.89 5.22 4.44
N TRP A 185 1.63 4.33 5.36
CA TRP A 185 0.31 4.20 5.98
C TRP A 185 -0.04 5.43 6.81
N GLY A 186 -1.29 5.80 6.76
CA GLY A 186 -1.91 6.78 7.65
C GLY A 186 -3.19 6.18 8.21
N HIS A 187 -3.44 6.38 9.50
CA HIS A 187 -4.66 5.91 10.15
C HIS A 187 -5.75 6.97 10.02
N ILE A 188 -6.94 6.57 9.54
CA ILE A 188 -8.10 7.45 9.37
C ILE A 188 -8.50 8.06 10.70
N ASN A 189 -8.42 7.28 11.76
CA ASN A 189 -8.80 7.61 13.12
C ASN A 189 -7.65 8.15 13.97
N SER A 190 -6.55 8.60 13.37
CA SER A 190 -5.34 9.06 14.09
C SER A 190 -5.58 10.22 15.05
N GLN A 191 -6.72 10.94 14.93
CA GLN A 191 -7.06 12.08 15.78
C GLN A 191 -8.08 11.75 16.89
N ASP A 192 -8.64 10.53 16.92
CA ASP A 192 -9.76 10.19 17.80
C ASP A 192 -9.34 10.14 19.27
N ASN A 193 -8.18 9.57 19.58
CA ASN A 193 -7.69 9.47 20.95
C ASN A 193 -6.16 9.33 20.98
N TRP A 194 -5.60 9.28 22.20
CA TRP A 194 -4.15 9.21 22.40
C TRP A 194 -3.53 7.88 21.89
N LEU A 195 -4.27 6.76 21.94
CA LEU A 195 -3.81 5.46 21.43
C LEU A 195 -3.67 5.48 19.90
N THR A 196 -4.67 6.03 19.20
CA THR A 196 -4.66 6.12 17.75
C THR A 196 -3.63 7.15 17.24
N LYS A 197 -3.25 8.14 18.07
CA LYS A 197 -2.13 9.07 17.78
C LYS A 197 -0.77 8.42 17.92
N ALA A 198 -0.66 7.37 18.73
CA ALA A 198 0.59 6.65 18.98
C ALA A 198 0.90 5.55 17.95
N GLN A 199 -0.07 5.18 17.13
CA GLN A 199 0.08 4.26 15.99
C GLN A 199 0.79 4.93 14.81
#